data_a3508b8646e8c0801b7b069fb053732d
#
_entry.id   a3508b8646e8c0801b7b069fb053732d
#
_cell.length_a   1.000
_cell.length_b   1.000
_cell.length_c   1.000
_cell.angle_alpha   90.00
_cell.angle_beta   90.00
_cell.angle_gamma   90.00
#
_symmetry.space_group_name_H-M   'P 1'
#
loop_
_entity.id
_entity.type
_entity.pdbx_description
1 polymer ?
#
loop_
_entity_poly.entity_id
_entity_poly.type
_entity_poly.pdbx_seq_one_letter_code
_entity_poly.pdbx_strand_id
1 'polypeptide(L)'
;MFLVVLSLSGIHEVRADEMSVEVVAVTPEPSGMKSLFNGKDLTGWVGDSRLWSVRDGVVHGETTEKNPTSGNTFLIYNGSGDMPEEFGDFELRLSFRCNATNNSGIQYRSEWLTERKNDWVLAGYQHEVRNEIDFPNVSSFIYDEKGKGKRLCYIGEKCIRNAKGEKEVAGMLVDEPQFQKLFNLDGWNDVVIVAEGNHIRHYLNGRQVIDFVNNDQATVREKGVIGLQLHAGKSMWTEFKDIRLYSKEL
;
A
#
# COMPACT_ATOMS: atom_id res chain seq x y z
N MET A 1 43.17 51.97 -33.27
CA MET A 1 42.21 51.99 -32.18
C MET A 1 41.15 50.93 -32.53
N PHE A 2 41.40 49.69 -32.07
CA PHE A 2 40.50 48.57 -32.34
C PHE A 2 39.54 48.42 -31.15
N LEU A 3 38.24 48.48 -31.46
CA LEU A 3 37.19 48.26 -30.51
C LEU A 3 36.90 46.74 -30.44
N VAL A 4 37.14 46.10 -29.30
CA VAL A 4 36.73 44.73 -29.04
C VAL A 4 35.36 44.75 -28.43
N VAL A 5 34.35 44.19 -29.19
CA VAL A 5 33.01 43.97 -28.68
C VAL A 5 33.00 42.58 -28.02
N LEU A 6 32.87 42.52 -26.68
CA LEU A 6 32.63 41.33 -25.93
C LEU A 6 31.14 41.01 -25.97
N SER A 7 30.75 39.92 -26.64
CA SER A 7 29.43 39.35 -26.57
C SER A 7 29.29 38.54 -25.28
N LEU A 8 28.45 39.01 -24.36
CA LEU A 8 27.98 38.23 -23.23
C LEU A 8 26.98 37.17 -23.73
N SER A 9 27.42 35.92 -23.79
CA SER A 9 26.53 34.77 -23.94
C SER A 9 25.79 34.56 -22.65
N GLY A 10 24.48 34.84 -22.63
CA GLY A 10 23.61 34.57 -21.50
C GLY A 10 23.53 33.06 -21.28
N ILE A 11 23.99 32.64 -20.10
CA ILE A 11 23.71 31.31 -19.57
C ILE A 11 22.24 31.33 -19.17
N HIS A 12 21.38 30.66 -19.93
CA HIS A 12 20.04 30.35 -19.50
C HIS A 12 20.17 29.28 -18.40
N GLU A 13 20.07 29.67 -17.16
CA GLU A 13 19.73 28.75 -16.07
C GLU A 13 18.38 28.14 -16.39
N VAL A 14 18.38 26.86 -16.75
CA VAL A 14 17.15 26.06 -16.78
C VAL A 14 16.74 25.91 -15.31
N ARG A 15 15.81 26.74 -14.85
CA ARG A 15 15.10 26.49 -13.61
C ARG A 15 14.45 25.13 -13.75
N ALA A 16 14.80 24.22 -12.85
CA ALA A 16 14.01 23.00 -12.62
C ALA A 16 12.58 23.50 -12.30
N ASP A 17 11.64 23.24 -13.20
CA ASP A 17 10.23 23.50 -12.95
C ASP A 17 9.87 22.76 -11.66
N GLU A 18 9.51 23.46 -10.61
CA GLU A 18 8.94 22.89 -9.40
C GLU A 18 7.66 22.17 -9.83
N MET A 19 7.67 20.84 -9.83
CA MET A 19 6.49 20.05 -10.16
C MET A 19 5.38 20.46 -9.19
N SER A 20 4.30 21.04 -9.72
CA SER A 20 3.15 21.42 -8.91
C SER A 20 2.53 20.18 -8.28
N VAL A 21 2.18 20.28 -6.99
CA VAL A 21 1.51 19.20 -6.25
C VAL A 21 0.03 19.19 -6.64
N GLU A 22 -0.41 18.11 -7.27
CA GLU A 22 -1.81 17.89 -7.63
C GLU A 22 -2.60 17.41 -6.40
N VAL A 23 -3.78 18.00 -6.14
CA VAL A 23 -4.67 17.60 -5.05
C VAL A 23 -5.87 16.84 -5.62
N VAL A 24 -5.92 15.53 -5.40
CA VAL A 24 -7.00 14.66 -5.86
C VAL A 24 -7.69 14.02 -4.67
N ALA A 25 -8.99 14.27 -4.52
CA ALA A 25 -9.82 13.68 -3.49
C ALA A 25 -10.24 12.24 -3.87
N VAL A 26 -10.49 11.41 -2.85
CA VAL A 26 -11.09 10.09 -3.06
C VAL A 26 -12.50 10.24 -3.63
N THR A 27 -12.89 9.35 -4.54
CA THR A 27 -14.26 9.27 -5.04
C THR A 27 -15.25 8.77 -3.97
N PRO A 28 -16.53 9.14 -4.05
CA PRO A 28 -17.57 8.54 -3.21
C PRO A 28 -17.51 7.01 -3.27
N GLU A 29 -17.88 6.38 -2.17
CA GLU A 29 -17.93 4.92 -2.08
C GLU A 29 -18.93 4.37 -3.11
N PRO A 30 -18.55 3.38 -3.94
CA PRO A 30 -19.45 2.76 -4.88
C PRO A 30 -20.57 2.00 -4.16
N SER A 31 -21.75 1.98 -4.74
CA SER A 31 -22.85 1.13 -4.28
C SER A 31 -22.49 -0.35 -4.46
N GLY A 32 -22.85 -1.21 -3.50
CA GLY A 32 -22.62 -2.65 -3.60
C GLY A 32 -21.28 -3.11 -3.03
N MET A 33 -20.61 -2.30 -2.20
CA MET A 33 -19.47 -2.77 -1.42
C MET A 33 -19.84 -3.97 -0.54
N LYS A 34 -19.06 -5.06 -0.63
CA LYS A 34 -19.16 -6.25 0.21
C LYS A 34 -18.27 -6.07 1.43
N SER A 35 -18.83 -6.25 2.63
CA SER A 35 -18.00 -6.32 3.84
C SER A 35 -17.19 -7.62 3.84
N LEU A 36 -15.87 -7.51 4.02
CA LEU A 36 -14.96 -8.65 4.15
C LEU A 36 -14.73 -9.03 5.62
N PHE A 37 -15.13 -8.18 6.57
CA PHE A 37 -15.01 -8.43 8.01
C PHE A 37 -16.33 -8.16 8.70
N ASN A 38 -16.76 -9.10 9.55
CA ASN A 38 -18.07 -9.07 10.19
C ASN A 38 -18.09 -8.32 11.54
N GLY A 39 -16.93 -7.82 12.02
CA GLY A 39 -16.79 -7.13 13.30
C GLY A 39 -16.88 -8.03 14.54
N LYS A 40 -16.94 -9.36 14.40
CA LYS A 40 -17.16 -10.29 15.52
C LYS A 40 -16.07 -11.34 15.65
N ASP A 41 -15.68 -11.95 14.54
CA ASP A 41 -14.70 -13.02 14.47
C ASP A 41 -13.96 -13.00 13.12
N LEU A 42 -12.99 -13.90 12.96
CA LEU A 42 -12.19 -14.01 11.75
C LEU A 42 -12.81 -14.94 10.68
N THR A 43 -14.12 -15.17 10.71
CA THR A 43 -14.81 -15.93 9.65
C THR A 43 -14.52 -15.29 8.29
N GLY A 44 -14.07 -16.08 7.33
CA GLY A 44 -13.64 -15.61 6.00
C GLY A 44 -12.18 -15.19 5.95
N TRP A 45 -11.42 -15.38 7.04
CA TRP A 45 -10.01 -15.07 7.12
C TRP A 45 -9.23 -16.26 7.69
N VAL A 46 -8.03 -16.51 7.17
CA VAL A 46 -7.13 -17.56 7.60
C VAL A 46 -5.74 -17.00 7.89
N GLY A 47 -5.13 -17.47 8.98
CA GLY A 47 -3.82 -17.00 9.43
C GLY A 47 -3.40 -17.72 10.70
N ASP A 48 -2.23 -17.39 11.24
CA ASP A 48 -1.74 -17.98 12.49
C ASP A 48 -2.62 -17.52 13.66
N SER A 49 -3.44 -18.42 14.18
CA SER A 49 -4.38 -18.15 15.29
C SER A 49 -3.71 -17.74 16.62
N ARG A 50 -2.39 -17.92 16.76
CA ARG A 50 -1.63 -17.42 17.91
C ARG A 50 -1.43 -15.91 17.85
N LEU A 51 -1.49 -15.32 16.64
CA LEU A 51 -1.09 -13.94 16.37
C LEU A 51 -2.28 -13.06 16.00
N TRP A 52 -3.36 -13.62 15.45
CA TRP A 52 -4.52 -12.89 14.97
C TRP A 52 -5.76 -13.16 15.82
N SER A 53 -6.49 -12.11 16.14
CA SER A 53 -7.72 -12.17 16.95
C SER A 53 -8.66 -11.01 16.58
N VAL A 54 -9.86 -11.01 17.14
CA VAL A 54 -10.74 -9.83 17.12
C VAL A 54 -10.79 -9.25 18.53
N ARG A 55 -10.54 -7.94 18.64
CA ARG A 55 -10.60 -7.19 19.90
C ARG A 55 -11.47 -5.94 19.66
N ASP A 56 -12.48 -5.74 20.50
CA ASP A 56 -13.38 -4.57 20.42
C ASP A 56 -13.93 -4.29 19.01
N GLY A 57 -14.27 -5.37 18.28
CA GLY A 57 -14.85 -5.27 16.93
C GLY A 57 -13.86 -4.95 15.81
N VAL A 58 -12.55 -5.02 16.07
CA VAL A 58 -11.51 -4.82 15.05
C VAL A 58 -10.63 -6.06 14.89
N VAL A 59 -10.09 -6.28 13.72
CA VAL A 59 -9.03 -7.28 13.50
C VAL A 59 -7.78 -6.80 14.21
N HIS A 60 -7.24 -7.60 15.10
CA HIS A 60 -6.02 -7.31 15.86
C HIS A 60 -4.97 -8.38 15.57
N GLY A 61 -3.80 -7.94 15.10
CA GLY A 61 -2.61 -8.76 14.93
C GLY A 61 -1.52 -8.33 15.89
N GLU A 62 -0.85 -9.29 16.56
CA GLU A 62 0.18 -8.99 17.55
C GLU A 62 1.30 -10.04 17.54
N THR A 63 2.54 -9.59 17.55
CA THR A 63 3.72 -10.41 17.86
C THR A 63 4.30 -9.97 19.21
N THR A 64 4.76 -10.93 20.00
CA THR A 64 5.42 -10.68 21.30
C THR A 64 6.68 -11.52 21.40
N GLU A 65 7.51 -11.29 22.41
CA GLU A 65 8.65 -12.15 22.71
C GLU A 65 8.25 -13.62 22.95
N LYS A 66 7.04 -13.86 23.47
CA LYS A 66 6.49 -15.20 23.71
C LYS A 66 5.88 -15.82 22.44
N ASN A 67 5.34 -14.99 21.56
CA ASN A 67 4.72 -15.40 20.30
C ASN A 67 5.38 -14.65 19.13
N PRO A 68 6.64 -14.94 18.80
CA PRO A 68 7.31 -14.32 17.67
C PRO A 68 6.86 -14.98 16.33
N THR A 69 7.13 -14.30 15.23
CA THR A 69 7.09 -14.89 13.90
C THR A 69 8.49 -15.04 13.33
N SER A 70 8.77 -16.13 12.61
CA SER A 70 10.07 -16.41 11.98
C SER A 70 10.28 -15.68 10.64
N GLY A 71 9.28 -14.97 10.15
CA GLY A 71 9.25 -14.20 8.90
C GLY A 71 7.98 -13.38 8.86
N ASN A 72 7.79 -12.59 7.81
CA ASN A 72 6.51 -11.93 7.60
C ASN A 72 5.40 -12.99 7.49
N THR A 73 4.28 -12.74 8.17
CA THR A 73 3.11 -13.61 8.19
C THR A 73 1.85 -12.79 7.94
N PHE A 74 0.84 -13.42 7.37
CA PHE A 74 -0.34 -12.71 6.91
C PHE A 74 -1.63 -13.34 7.42
N LEU A 75 -2.62 -12.50 7.66
CA LEU A 75 -4.02 -12.90 7.75
C LEU A 75 -4.61 -12.75 6.34
N ILE A 76 -5.04 -13.85 5.73
CA ILE A 76 -5.42 -13.95 4.32
C ILE A 76 -6.93 -14.07 4.22
N TYR A 77 -7.55 -13.26 3.35
CA TYR A 77 -8.97 -13.38 3.08
C TYR A 77 -9.25 -14.59 2.18
N ASN A 78 -10.06 -15.54 2.66
CA ASN A 78 -10.47 -16.74 1.92
C ASN A 78 -11.98 -16.84 1.66
N GLY A 79 -12.74 -15.79 2.06
CA GLY A 79 -14.19 -15.83 1.95
C GLY A 79 -14.80 -16.94 2.81
N SER A 80 -15.60 -17.79 2.22
CA SER A 80 -16.20 -18.98 2.89
C SER A 80 -15.75 -20.29 2.25
N GLY A 81 -14.68 -20.25 1.43
CA GLY A 81 -14.17 -21.41 0.70
C GLY A 81 -12.90 -22.00 1.27
N ASP A 82 -12.50 -23.16 0.77
CA ASP A 82 -11.25 -23.83 1.13
C ASP A 82 -10.02 -23.13 0.50
N MET A 83 -10.24 -22.39 -0.58
CA MET A 83 -9.21 -21.63 -1.28
C MET A 83 -9.47 -20.13 -1.14
N PRO A 84 -8.41 -19.29 -1.09
CA PRO A 84 -8.56 -17.86 -1.05
C PRO A 84 -9.30 -17.32 -2.26
N GLU A 85 -10.16 -16.30 -2.01
CA GLU A 85 -10.83 -15.55 -3.06
C GLU A 85 -9.81 -14.57 -3.69
N GLU A 86 -9.66 -14.62 -5.01
CA GLU A 86 -8.79 -13.71 -5.77
C GLU A 86 -9.59 -12.56 -6.37
N PHE A 87 -8.98 -11.36 -6.39
CA PHE A 87 -9.57 -10.14 -6.92
C PHE A 87 -8.68 -9.56 -8.02
N GLY A 88 -9.27 -9.26 -9.17
CA GLY A 88 -8.62 -8.55 -10.29
C GLY A 88 -8.78 -7.05 -10.17
N ASP A 89 -9.83 -6.49 -10.78
CA ASP A 89 -10.17 -5.09 -10.67
C ASP A 89 -11.10 -4.85 -9.48
N PHE A 90 -10.69 -3.96 -8.58
CA PHE A 90 -11.43 -3.71 -7.34
C PHE A 90 -11.19 -2.30 -6.79
N GLU A 91 -12.07 -1.94 -5.85
CA GLU A 91 -11.85 -0.88 -4.88
C GLU A 91 -11.94 -1.48 -3.46
N LEU A 92 -10.84 -1.42 -2.70
CA LEU A 92 -10.74 -1.88 -1.31
C LEU A 92 -10.70 -0.67 -0.39
N ARG A 93 -11.55 -0.67 0.63
CA ARG A 93 -11.59 0.35 1.69
C ARG A 93 -11.43 -0.27 3.05
N LEU A 94 -10.61 0.32 3.90
CA LEU A 94 -10.44 -0.08 5.30
C LEU A 94 -9.78 1.05 6.08
N SER A 95 -9.77 0.91 7.41
CA SER A 95 -8.98 1.77 8.29
C SER A 95 -7.94 0.93 9.00
N PHE A 96 -6.77 1.51 9.27
CA PHE A 96 -5.71 0.88 10.04
C PHE A 96 -5.17 1.79 11.15
N ARG A 97 -4.58 1.16 12.16
CA ARG A 97 -3.62 1.76 13.09
C ARG A 97 -2.61 0.72 13.55
N CYS A 98 -1.42 1.14 13.95
CA CYS A 98 -0.39 0.25 14.48
C CYS A 98 0.51 0.99 15.47
N ASN A 99 1.35 0.25 16.20
CA ASN A 99 2.39 0.88 17.00
C ASN A 99 3.60 1.27 16.13
N ALA A 100 4.50 2.10 16.68
CA ALA A 100 5.69 2.62 15.98
C ALA A 100 6.88 1.65 15.96
N THR A 101 6.76 0.42 16.47
CA THR A 101 7.93 -0.47 16.64
C THR A 101 8.33 -1.23 15.39
N ASN A 102 7.43 -1.42 14.45
CA ASN A 102 7.66 -2.14 13.20
C ASN A 102 6.65 -1.70 12.13
N ASN A 103 6.82 -2.18 10.89
CA ASN A 103 5.86 -1.95 9.83
C ASN A 103 4.84 -3.09 9.73
N SER A 104 3.77 -2.83 9.00
CA SER A 104 2.73 -3.76 8.59
C SER A 104 2.40 -3.51 7.11
N GLY A 105 1.37 -4.13 6.59
CA GLY A 105 0.96 -3.94 5.20
C GLY A 105 -0.43 -4.48 4.89
N ILE A 106 -1.02 -3.91 3.85
CA ILE A 106 -2.23 -4.42 3.23
C ILE A 106 -1.81 -5.00 1.90
N GLN A 107 -1.82 -6.34 1.80
CA GLN A 107 -1.51 -7.08 0.58
C GLN A 107 -2.73 -7.13 -0.33
N TYR A 108 -2.48 -6.99 -1.63
CA TYR A 108 -3.48 -7.14 -2.67
C TYR A 108 -2.86 -7.66 -3.96
N ARG A 109 -3.67 -8.32 -4.80
CA ARG A 109 -3.19 -9.00 -6.01
C ARG A 109 -1.95 -9.85 -5.74
N SER A 110 -1.97 -10.56 -4.60
CA SER A 110 -0.83 -11.33 -4.12
C SER A 110 -1.05 -12.81 -4.31
N GLU A 111 0.04 -13.54 -4.51
CA GLU A 111 0.09 -14.99 -4.55
C GLU A 111 0.26 -15.53 -3.13
N TRP A 112 -0.49 -16.56 -2.77
CA TRP A 112 -0.29 -17.30 -1.53
C TRP A 112 0.76 -18.38 -1.73
N LEU A 113 1.88 -18.26 -1.05
CA LEU A 113 3.01 -19.20 -1.14
C LEU A 113 2.84 -20.33 -0.11
N THR A 114 2.18 -21.42 -0.50
CA THR A 114 1.85 -22.55 0.38
C THR A 114 3.03 -23.46 0.70
N GLU A 115 4.14 -23.40 -0.06
CA GLU A 115 5.31 -24.27 0.11
C GLU A 115 6.40 -23.68 1.03
N ARG A 116 6.02 -22.92 2.04
CA ARG A 116 6.97 -22.26 2.97
C ARG A 116 6.88 -22.87 4.36
N LYS A 117 7.93 -22.71 5.17
CA LYS A 117 7.94 -23.12 6.59
C LYS A 117 6.87 -22.38 7.43
N ASN A 118 6.41 -21.25 6.94
CA ASN A 118 5.29 -20.49 7.45
C ASN A 118 4.20 -20.58 6.38
N ASP A 119 3.08 -21.19 6.68
CA ASP A 119 1.97 -21.43 5.76
C ASP A 119 1.23 -20.14 5.34
N TRP A 120 1.55 -19.01 5.99
CA TRP A 120 0.85 -17.73 5.82
C TRP A 120 1.77 -16.69 5.18
N VAL A 121 2.34 -16.98 3.99
CA VAL A 121 3.25 -16.10 3.27
C VAL A 121 2.63 -15.64 1.95
N LEU A 122 2.61 -14.33 1.72
CA LEU A 122 2.17 -13.71 0.48
C LEU A 122 3.33 -13.12 -0.31
N ALA A 123 3.17 -13.07 -1.64
CA ALA A 123 4.06 -12.39 -2.57
C ALA A 123 3.24 -11.54 -3.54
N GLY A 124 3.50 -10.25 -3.63
CA GLY A 124 2.77 -9.34 -4.52
C GLY A 124 2.77 -7.90 -4.04
N TYR A 125 1.75 -7.15 -4.44
CA TYR A 125 1.65 -5.74 -4.06
C TYR A 125 1.25 -5.56 -2.60
N GLN A 126 1.94 -4.65 -1.93
CA GLN A 126 1.65 -4.22 -0.57
C GLN A 126 1.48 -2.70 -0.52
N HIS A 127 0.36 -2.25 0.01
CA HIS A 127 0.24 -0.92 0.60
C HIS A 127 0.95 -0.96 1.94
N GLU A 128 2.06 -0.26 2.06
CA GLU A 128 2.83 -0.21 3.31
C GLU A 128 2.06 0.46 4.42
N VAL A 129 2.14 -0.09 5.62
CA VAL A 129 1.52 0.45 6.84
C VAL A 129 2.61 0.74 7.87
N ARG A 130 2.75 2.00 8.25
CA ARG A 130 3.71 2.49 9.24
C ARG A 130 3.06 3.54 10.14
N ASN A 131 3.52 3.66 11.36
CA ASN A 131 3.15 4.75 12.26
C ASN A 131 4.31 5.75 12.37
N GLU A 132 4.66 6.36 11.23
CA GLU A 132 5.82 7.24 11.06
C GLU A 132 5.44 8.44 10.17
N ILE A 133 6.13 9.57 10.37
CA ILE A 133 5.95 10.79 9.59
C ILE A 133 7.22 11.25 8.84
N ASP A 134 8.30 10.49 8.94
CA ASP A 134 9.59 10.78 8.29
C ASP A 134 9.56 10.39 6.81
N PHE A 135 9.07 11.32 6.00
CA PHE A 135 8.89 11.17 4.57
C PHE A 135 10.24 10.92 3.82
N PRO A 136 10.28 10.10 2.77
CA PRO A 136 9.18 9.37 2.11
C PRO A 136 8.99 7.92 2.61
N ASN A 137 9.62 7.52 3.70
CA ASN A 137 9.59 6.15 4.21
C ASN A 137 8.44 5.92 5.20
N VAL A 138 7.25 6.32 4.83
CA VAL A 138 6.03 6.33 5.63
C VAL A 138 4.97 5.39 5.06
N SER A 139 3.75 5.39 5.57
CA SER A 139 2.63 4.60 5.02
C SER A 139 2.33 4.91 3.57
N SER A 140 1.67 3.99 2.89
CA SER A 140 1.04 4.09 1.55
C SER A 140 1.93 3.88 0.33
N PHE A 141 3.26 3.77 0.43
CA PHE A 141 4.03 3.39 -0.76
C PHE A 141 3.71 1.95 -1.22
N ILE A 142 3.94 1.65 -2.51
CA ILE A 142 3.75 0.30 -3.05
C ILE A 142 5.05 -0.48 -2.93
N TYR A 143 4.98 -1.60 -2.19
CA TYR A 143 6.07 -2.56 -2.08
C TYR A 143 5.73 -3.85 -2.83
N ASP A 144 6.72 -4.49 -3.46
CA ASP A 144 6.63 -5.81 -4.10
C ASP A 144 7.13 -6.86 -3.12
N GLU A 145 6.25 -7.35 -2.24
CA GLU A 145 6.60 -8.35 -1.21
C GLU A 145 7.08 -9.64 -1.87
N LYS A 146 8.26 -10.12 -1.46
CA LYS A 146 8.96 -11.26 -2.06
C LYS A 146 9.33 -11.10 -3.54
N GLY A 147 8.99 -9.98 -4.16
CA GLY A 147 9.31 -9.69 -5.55
C GLY A 147 10.66 -9.00 -5.74
N LYS A 148 11.03 -8.77 -7.00
CA LYS A 148 12.29 -8.10 -7.38
C LYS A 148 12.16 -6.58 -7.40
N GLY A 149 10.94 -6.06 -7.51
CA GLY A 149 10.67 -4.63 -7.67
C GLY A 149 10.88 -3.81 -6.40
N LYS A 150 10.84 -4.43 -5.22
CA LYS A 150 10.92 -3.77 -3.91
C LYS A 150 9.93 -2.61 -3.82
N ARG A 151 10.41 -1.36 -3.69
CA ARG A 151 9.54 -0.16 -3.69
C ARG A 151 9.25 0.26 -5.12
N LEU A 152 8.04 -0.01 -5.59
CA LEU A 152 7.62 0.28 -6.96
C LEU A 152 7.25 1.75 -7.16
N CYS A 153 6.56 2.34 -6.18
CA CYS A 153 6.14 3.73 -6.20
C CYS A 153 6.19 4.28 -4.77
N TYR A 154 6.85 5.43 -4.57
CA TYR A 154 6.91 6.08 -3.26
C TYR A 154 5.65 6.89 -3.00
N ILE A 155 5.38 7.14 -1.71
CA ILE A 155 4.32 8.05 -1.29
C ILE A 155 4.48 9.43 -1.97
N GLY A 156 3.36 9.96 -2.45
CA GLY A 156 3.30 11.26 -3.13
C GLY A 156 3.60 11.20 -4.62
N GLU A 157 4.10 10.09 -5.16
CA GLU A 157 4.44 10.00 -6.59
C GLU A 157 3.23 9.67 -7.48
N LYS A 158 3.18 10.36 -8.60
CA LYS A 158 2.47 9.94 -9.81
C LYS A 158 3.52 9.37 -10.75
N CYS A 159 3.56 8.04 -10.91
CA CYS A 159 4.66 7.40 -11.63
C CYS A 159 4.22 6.30 -12.58
N ILE A 160 5.06 6.09 -13.60
CA ILE A 160 4.90 5.04 -14.61
C ILE A 160 6.14 4.16 -14.56
N ARG A 161 5.94 2.84 -14.49
CA ARG A 161 6.98 1.85 -14.73
C ARG A 161 6.82 1.31 -16.15
N ASN A 162 7.82 1.54 -16.99
CA ASN A 162 7.76 1.12 -18.40
C ASN A 162 8.04 -0.39 -18.55
N ALA A 163 7.90 -0.93 -19.78
CA ALA A 163 8.09 -2.35 -20.06
C ALA A 163 9.53 -2.88 -19.78
N LYS A 164 10.50 -1.99 -19.61
CA LYS A 164 11.88 -2.35 -19.20
C LYS A 164 12.09 -2.32 -17.69
N GLY A 165 11.06 -1.99 -16.92
CA GLY A 165 11.15 -1.87 -15.48
C GLY A 165 11.75 -0.53 -14.99
N GLU A 166 11.92 0.45 -15.86
CA GLU A 166 12.40 1.79 -15.52
C GLU A 166 11.24 2.63 -14.97
N LYS A 167 11.46 3.34 -13.86
CA LYS A 167 10.46 4.21 -13.24
C LYS A 167 10.64 5.65 -13.71
N GLU A 168 9.56 6.26 -14.15
CA GLU A 168 9.43 7.68 -14.47
C GLU A 168 8.44 8.32 -13.50
N VAL A 169 8.82 9.42 -12.84
CA VAL A 169 7.95 10.22 -11.98
C VAL A 169 7.38 11.34 -12.84
N ALA A 170 6.06 11.26 -13.10
CA ALA A 170 5.34 12.20 -13.94
C ALA A 170 4.74 13.38 -13.15
N GLY A 171 4.72 13.32 -11.82
CA GLY A 171 4.17 14.37 -10.98
C GLY A 171 4.16 14.01 -9.50
N MET A 172 3.73 14.97 -8.68
CA MET A 172 3.60 14.81 -7.23
C MET A 172 2.16 15.05 -6.78
N LEU A 173 1.67 14.22 -5.85
CA LEU A 173 0.33 14.25 -5.27
C LEU A 173 0.33 14.78 -3.83
N VAL A 174 1.43 14.53 -3.11
CA VAL A 174 1.63 14.99 -1.73
C VAL A 174 3.12 15.16 -1.46
N ASP A 175 3.47 16.25 -0.81
CA ASP A 175 4.80 16.50 -0.25
C ASP A 175 4.85 16.17 1.25
N GLU A 176 6.02 16.27 1.86
CA GLU A 176 6.23 15.97 3.27
C GLU A 176 5.35 16.82 4.21
N PRO A 177 5.29 18.17 4.12
CA PRO A 177 4.42 18.98 4.97
C PRO A 177 2.93 18.66 4.83
N GLN A 178 2.50 18.27 3.64
CA GLN A 178 1.11 17.86 3.38
C GLN A 178 0.82 16.48 3.94
N PHE A 179 1.77 15.54 3.82
CA PHE A 179 1.66 14.21 4.42
C PHE A 179 1.56 14.29 5.94
N GLN A 180 2.42 15.07 6.60
CA GLN A 180 2.40 15.27 8.05
C GLN A 180 1.07 15.83 8.59
N LYS A 181 0.36 16.63 7.79
CA LYS A 181 -0.98 17.14 8.12
C LYS A 181 -2.09 16.15 7.82
N LEU A 182 -1.85 15.23 6.89
CA LEU A 182 -2.82 14.25 6.42
C LEU A 182 -2.84 13.00 7.31
N PHE A 183 -1.66 12.54 7.76
CA PHE A 183 -1.49 11.30 8.50
C PHE A 183 -1.84 11.48 9.98
N ASN A 184 -2.66 10.59 10.52
CA ASN A 184 -3.03 10.55 11.93
C ASN A 184 -2.04 9.66 12.71
N LEU A 185 -0.94 10.25 13.19
CA LEU A 185 0.03 9.54 14.04
C LEU A 185 -0.66 9.00 15.29
N ASP A 186 -0.38 7.74 15.65
CA ASP A 186 -1.01 7.00 16.76
C ASP A 186 -2.55 6.84 16.64
N GLY A 187 -3.14 7.22 15.52
CA GLY A 187 -4.57 7.19 15.27
C GLY A 187 -4.99 6.27 14.12
N TRP A 188 -6.30 6.24 13.88
CA TRP A 188 -6.87 5.56 12.72
C TRP A 188 -6.62 6.35 11.45
N ASN A 189 -6.19 5.64 10.42
CA ASN A 189 -5.99 6.18 9.07
C ASN A 189 -6.85 5.39 8.09
N ASP A 190 -7.63 6.11 7.28
CA ASP A 190 -8.49 5.52 6.25
C ASP A 190 -7.70 5.32 4.96
N VAL A 191 -7.85 4.14 4.38
CA VAL A 191 -7.20 3.75 3.12
C VAL A 191 -8.24 3.37 2.09
N VAL A 192 -8.02 3.84 0.86
CA VAL A 192 -8.68 3.30 -0.33
C VAL A 192 -7.61 2.88 -1.33
N ILE A 193 -7.72 1.64 -1.81
CA ILE A 193 -6.89 1.09 -2.88
C ILE A 193 -7.79 0.82 -4.07
N VAL A 194 -7.51 1.46 -5.20
CA VAL A 194 -8.21 1.21 -6.47
C VAL A 194 -7.22 0.54 -7.41
N ALA A 195 -7.56 -0.65 -7.87
CA ALA A 195 -6.80 -1.44 -8.83
C ALA A 195 -7.64 -1.67 -10.09
N GLU A 196 -7.20 -1.15 -11.23
CA GLU A 196 -7.87 -1.26 -12.53
C GLU A 196 -6.83 -1.61 -13.61
N GLY A 197 -6.88 -2.83 -14.15
CA GLY A 197 -5.83 -3.31 -15.04
C GLY A 197 -4.44 -3.14 -14.39
N ASN A 198 -3.53 -2.45 -15.05
CA ASN A 198 -2.18 -2.16 -14.55
C ASN A 198 -2.07 -0.80 -13.80
N HIS A 199 -3.19 -0.12 -13.56
CA HIS A 199 -3.25 1.18 -12.89
C HIS A 199 -3.68 1.03 -11.43
N ILE A 200 -2.83 1.44 -10.51
CA ILE A 200 -3.05 1.37 -9.06
C ILE A 200 -3.06 2.78 -8.49
N ARG A 201 -4.06 3.07 -7.66
CA ARG A 201 -4.17 4.33 -6.94
C ARG A 201 -4.39 4.07 -5.45
N HIS A 202 -3.61 4.75 -4.61
CA HIS A 202 -3.82 4.74 -3.17
C HIS A 202 -4.33 6.10 -2.70
N TYR A 203 -5.29 6.04 -1.78
CA TYR A 203 -5.79 7.21 -1.07
C TYR A 203 -5.58 6.99 0.43
N LEU A 204 -5.18 8.05 1.12
CA LEU A 204 -5.01 8.10 2.56
C LEU A 204 -5.83 9.26 3.10
N ASN A 205 -6.68 9.00 4.10
CA ASN A 205 -7.52 10.01 4.75
C ASN A 205 -8.25 10.94 3.75
N GLY A 206 -8.79 10.35 2.68
CA GLY A 206 -9.58 11.04 1.67
C GLY A 206 -8.80 11.70 0.54
N ARG A 207 -7.45 11.64 0.53
CA ARG A 207 -6.59 12.24 -0.50
C ARG A 207 -5.79 11.18 -1.26
N GLN A 208 -5.71 11.31 -2.58
CA GLN A 208 -4.83 10.47 -3.39
C GLN A 208 -3.35 10.74 -3.04
N VAL A 209 -2.61 9.67 -2.80
CA VAL A 209 -1.20 9.72 -2.40
C VAL A 209 -0.30 8.87 -3.29
N ILE A 210 -0.87 8.02 -4.12
CA ILE A 210 -0.20 7.21 -5.15
C ILE A 210 -1.04 7.22 -6.43
N ASP A 211 -0.35 7.37 -7.56
CA ASP A 211 -0.88 7.13 -8.91
C ASP A 211 0.19 6.33 -9.67
N PHE A 212 -0.03 5.03 -9.86
CA PHE A 212 0.98 4.12 -10.36
C PHE A 212 0.47 3.30 -11.54
N VAL A 213 1.11 3.46 -12.71
CA VAL A 213 0.89 2.63 -13.90
C VAL A 213 2.07 1.68 -14.08
N ASN A 214 1.82 0.37 -14.05
CA ASN A 214 2.86 -0.65 -14.16
C ASN A 214 2.79 -1.39 -15.51
N ASN A 215 3.70 -1.09 -16.41
CA ASN A 215 3.84 -1.77 -17.71
C ASN A 215 4.95 -2.84 -17.71
N ASP A 216 5.63 -3.07 -16.58
CA ASP A 216 6.70 -4.06 -16.42
C ASP A 216 6.11 -5.45 -16.18
N GLN A 217 6.20 -6.33 -17.16
CA GLN A 217 5.69 -7.70 -17.11
C GLN A 217 6.34 -8.55 -15.99
N ALA A 218 7.50 -8.15 -15.49
CA ALA A 218 8.17 -8.86 -14.39
C ALA A 218 7.56 -8.52 -13.00
N THR A 219 6.87 -7.39 -12.88
CA THR A 219 6.33 -6.89 -11.60
C THR A 219 4.84 -6.55 -11.64
N VAL A 220 4.20 -6.52 -12.82
CA VAL A 220 2.75 -6.30 -12.92
C VAL A 220 2.01 -7.49 -12.31
N ARG A 221 0.94 -7.16 -11.56
CA ARG A 221 0.03 -8.14 -10.94
C ARG A 221 -1.39 -7.78 -11.36
N GLU A 222 -2.10 -8.72 -11.98
CA GLU A 222 -3.44 -8.46 -12.52
C GLU A 222 -4.53 -8.90 -11.54
N LYS A 223 -4.27 -9.97 -10.77
CA LYS A 223 -5.19 -10.50 -9.76
C LYS A 223 -4.44 -11.21 -8.64
N GLY A 224 -5.13 -11.52 -7.57
CA GLY A 224 -4.65 -12.32 -6.46
C GLY A 224 -5.40 -12.04 -5.16
N VAL A 225 -4.91 -12.59 -4.07
CA VAL A 225 -5.56 -12.53 -2.76
C VAL A 225 -5.32 -11.20 -2.04
N ILE A 226 -6.14 -10.95 -1.01
CA ILE A 226 -5.97 -9.86 -0.05
C ILE A 226 -5.47 -10.43 1.27
N GLY A 227 -4.57 -9.72 1.93
CA GLY A 227 -4.05 -10.10 3.24
C GLY A 227 -3.55 -8.92 4.07
N LEU A 228 -3.44 -9.14 5.37
CA LEU A 228 -2.97 -8.16 6.36
C LEU A 228 -1.69 -8.70 6.99
N GLN A 229 -0.64 -7.87 7.09
CA GLN A 229 0.70 -8.31 7.47
C GLN A 229 0.98 -8.12 8.97
N LEU A 230 1.70 -9.09 9.55
CA LEU A 230 2.56 -8.90 10.71
C LEU A 230 4.02 -9.09 10.27
N HIS A 231 4.83 -8.06 10.47
CA HIS A 231 6.24 -8.08 10.08
C HIS A 231 7.10 -8.81 11.11
N ALA A 232 8.10 -9.54 10.61
CA ALA A 232 9.09 -10.19 11.45
C ALA A 232 9.98 -9.19 12.21
N GLY A 233 10.56 -9.60 13.33
CA GLY A 233 11.54 -8.82 14.08
C GLY A 233 11.00 -8.35 15.42
N LYS A 234 10.98 -7.04 15.67
CA LYS A 234 10.51 -6.48 16.93
C LYS A 234 9.05 -6.79 17.19
N SER A 235 8.68 -6.99 18.46
CA SER A 235 7.27 -7.11 18.86
C SER A 235 6.47 -5.91 18.38
N MET A 236 5.29 -6.18 17.82
CA MET A 236 4.43 -5.17 17.24
C MET A 236 2.96 -5.55 17.37
N TRP A 237 2.09 -4.58 17.20
CA TRP A 237 0.67 -4.81 16.93
C TRP A 237 0.18 -3.93 15.80
N THR A 238 -0.84 -4.41 15.10
CA THR A 238 -1.56 -3.70 14.06
C THR A 238 -3.05 -4.02 14.16
N GLU A 239 -3.88 -3.07 13.83
CA GLU A 239 -5.34 -3.22 13.84
C GLU A 239 -5.96 -2.72 12.56
N PHE A 240 -7.03 -3.41 12.12
CA PHE A 240 -7.79 -3.08 10.93
C PHE A 240 -9.29 -3.18 11.19
N LYS A 241 -10.05 -2.30 10.58
CA LYS A 241 -11.51 -2.28 10.65
C LYS A 241 -12.15 -1.79 9.36
N ASP A 242 -13.47 -1.89 9.27
CA ASP A 242 -14.28 -1.40 8.16
C ASP A 242 -13.79 -1.93 6.81
N ILE A 243 -13.34 -3.20 6.79
CA ILE A 243 -12.75 -3.83 5.61
C ILE A 243 -13.88 -4.21 4.65
N ARG A 244 -13.94 -3.54 3.51
CA ARG A 244 -14.95 -3.75 2.49
C ARG A 244 -14.39 -3.58 1.09
N LEU A 245 -14.96 -4.30 0.14
CA LEU A 245 -14.48 -4.38 -1.23
C LEU A 245 -15.64 -4.28 -2.21
N TYR A 246 -15.39 -3.54 -3.27
CA TYR A 246 -16.18 -3.57 -4.50
C TYR A 246 -15.34 -4.23 -5.59
N SER A 247 -15.76 -5.41 -6.08
CA SER A 247 -15.14 -6.06 -7.24
C SER A 247 -15.81 -5.57 -8.52
N LYS A 248 -15.01 -5.25 -9.52
CA LYS A 248 -15.49 -4.89 -10.86
C LYS A 248 -15.60 -6.10 -11.79
N GLU A 249 -15.27 -7.28 -11.31
CA GLU A 249 -15.48 -8.51 -12.06
C GLU A 249 -16.96 -8.83 -12.14
N LEU A 250 -17.44 -8.97 -13.36
CA LEU A 250 -18.78 -9.39 -13.72
C LEU A 250 -18.92 -10.92 -13.67
#